data_00095fb153e960335534a704d4481e41
#
_entry.id   00095fb153e960335534a704d4481e41
#
_cell.length_a   1.000
_cell.length_b   1.000
_cell.length_c   1.000
_cell.angle_alpha   90.00
_cell.angle_beta   90.00
_cell.angle_gamma   90.00
#
_symmetry.space_group_name_H-M   'P 1'
#
loop_
_entity.id
_entity.type
_entity.pdbx_description
1 polymer ?
#
loop_
_entity_poly.entity_id
_entity_poly.type
_entity_poly.pdbx_seq_one_letter_code
_entity_poly.pdbx_strand_id
1 'polypeptide(L)'
;VSRDESPPASTDADPNRGVPNPGVPPDGSPADLETREAEYEAFVWDNLKRNYIGNYLHGMLGMTGFRLINAPTFMPVYIHMISGSNTIVGLAQALQQVGGIISPIFGATAIEHRKKVMPAALWMGGLGRVQIVGMAAAGWFLQGQSLVYAMLALLFLFGVFMGAQRVVFGMLMAKVIPLSRRGR
;
A
#
# COMPACT_ATOMS: atom_id res chain seq x y z
N VAL A 1 49.08 -36.59 20.59
CA VAL A 1 47.70 -36.41 21.05
C VAL A 1 47.02 -35.44 20.08
N SER A 2 46.40 -36.01 19.04
CA SER A 2 45.60 -35.30 18.07
C SER A 2 44.23 -34.98 18.70
N ARG A 3 43.87 -33.73 18.81
CA ARG A 3 42.49 -33.31 19.07
C ARG A 3 41.76 -33.14 17.75
N ASP A 4 40.83 -34.03 17.55
CA ASP A 4 39.82 -33.98 16.50
C ASP A 4 38.75 -32.98 16.95
N GLU A 5 38.76 -31.75 16.44
CA GLU A 5 37.71 -30.76 16.66
C GLU A 5 36.79 -30.77 15.43
N SER A 6 35.73 -31.57 15.52
CA SER A 6 34.58 -31.46 14.61
C SER A 6 33.87 -30.13 14.84
N PRO A 7 33.55 -29.32 13.78
CA PRO A 7 32.80 -28.11 13.94
C PRO A 7 31.34 -28.41 14.30
N PRO A 8 30.71 -27.61 15.17
CA PRO A 8 29.33 -27.80 15.55
C PRO A 8 28.39 -27.56 14.35
N ALA A 9 27.50 -28.50 14.14
CA ALA A 9 26.40 -28.39 13.17
C ALA A 9 25.53 -27.21 13.53
N SER A 10 25.57 -26.14 12.75
CA SER A 10 24.63 -25.01 12.86
C SER A 10 23.30 -25.42 12.28
N THR A 11 22.39 -25.83 13.16
CA THR A 11 20.98 -26.08 12.86
C THR A 11 20.20 -24.77 13.04
N ASP A 12 20.38 -23.82 12.15
CA ASP A 12 19.46 -22.71 12.01
C ASP A 12 19.03 -22.64 10.53
N ALA A 13 18.04 -23.44 10.22
CA ALA A 13 17.31 -23.30 8.96
C ALA A 13 16.47 -22.02 9.04
N ASP A 14 17.03 -20.89 8.59
CA ASP A 14 16.31 -19.64 8.38
C ASP A 14 15.18 -19.88 7.36
N PRO A 15 13.90 -19.77 7.78
CA PRO A 15 12.76 -19.95 6.88
C PRO A 15 12.70 -18.90 5.75
N ASN A 16 13.62 -17.95 5.73
CA ASN A 16 13.73 -16.89 4.72
C ASN A 16 14.84 -17.14 3.67
N ARG A 17 15.46 -18.31 3.65
CA ARG A 17 16.58 -18.63 2.73
C ARG A 17 16.23 -18.60 1.23
N GLY A 18 14.99 -18.36 0.86
CA GLY A 18 14.53 -18.37 -0.54
C GLY A 18 14.23 -17.00 -1.16
N VAL A 19 14.40 -15.89 -0.43
CA VAL A 19 14.17 -14.57 -1.00
C VAL A 19 15.47 -13.79 -1.03
N PRO A 20 16.09 -13.60 -2.22
CA PRO A 20 17.25 -12.72 -2.33
C PRO A 20 16.88 -11.33 -1.82
N ASN A 21 17.63 -10.83 -0.84
CA ASN A 21 17.46 -9.46 -0.36
C ASN A 21 18.39 -8.55 -1.17
N PRO A 22 17.88 -7.76 -2.13
CA PRO A 22 18.72 -6.96 -3.02
C PRO A 22 19.42 -5.78 -2.34
N GLY A 23 19.33 -5.69 -1.01
CA GLY A 23 19.71 -4.48 -0.30
C GLY A 23 21.07 -4.45 0.36
N VAL A 24 21.76 -5.57 0.60
CA VAL A 24 23.09 -5.58 1.25
C VAL A 24 23.90 -6.77 0.78
N PRO A 25 24.98 -6.60 0.00
CA PRO A 25 25.93 -7.66 -0.28
C PRO A 25 26.72 -8.01 0.99
N PRO A 26 26.99 -9.30 1.25
CA PRO A 26 27.73 -9.71 2.43
C PRO A 26 29.17 -9.19 2.46
N ASP A 27 29.78 -8.95 1.30
CA ASP A 27 31.16 -8.51 1.15
C ASP A 27 31.36 -7.33 0.17
N GLY A 28 30.31 -6.85 -0.48
CA GLY A 28 30.33 -5.66 -1.33
C GLY A 28 31.04 -5.82 -2.66
N SER A 29 31.33 -7.06 -3.12
CA SER A 29 31.98 -7.24 -4.41
C SER A 29 31.00 -6.99 -5.58
N PRO A 30 31.45 -6.38 -6.70
CA PRO A 30 30.61 -6.17 -7.89
C PRO A 30 30.05 -7.47 -8.48
N ALA A 31 30.80 -8.55 -8.43
CA ALA A 31 30.39 -9.88 -8.92
C ALA A 31 29.21 -10.47 -8.12
N ASP A 32 29.19 -10.24 -6.81
CA ASP A 32 28.06 -10.67 -5.96
C ASP A 32 26.80 -9.85 -6.22
N LEU A 33 26.93 -8.57 -6.54
CA LEU A 33 25.79 -7.73 -6.90
C LEU A 33 25.13 -8.22 -8.20
N GLU A 34 25.91 -8.50 -9.23
CA GLU A 34 25.43 -9.01 -10.52
C GLU A 34 24.73 -10.38 -10.36
N THR A 35 25.32 -11.27 -9.56
CA THR A 35 24.73 -12.60 -9.30
C THR A 35 23.39 -12.48 -8.57
N ARG A 36 23.30 -11.61 -7.58
CA ARG A 36 22.06 -11.37 -6.82
C ARG A 36 20.99 -10.66 -7.64
N GLU A 37 21.38 -9.74 -8.53
CA GLU A 37 20.46 -9.12 -9.47
C GLU A 37 19.88 -10.16 -10.43
N ALA A 38 20.73 -11.06 -10.97
CA ALA A 38 20.29 -12.12 -11.86
C ALA A 38 19.36 -13.12 -11.15
N GLU A 39 19.67 -13.53 -9.91
CA GLU A 39 18.79 -14.38 -9.10
C GLU A 39 17.45 -13.71 -8.80
N TYR A 40 17.49 -12.42 -8.48
CA TYR A 40 16.27 -11.64 -8.23
C TYR A 40 15.44 -11.49 -9.50
N GLU A 41 16.05 -11.21 -10.63
CA GLU A 41 15.34 -11.17 -11.92
C GLU A 41 14.72 -12.52 -12.27
N ALA A 42 15.44 -13.63 -12.10
CA ALA A 42 14.90 -14.97 -12.32
C ALA A 42 13.67 -15.24 -11.41
N PHE A 43 13.76 -14.89 -10.13
CA PHE A 43 12.63 -15.00 -9.20
C PHE A 43 11.43 -14.16 -9.61
N VAL A 44 11.66 -12.92 -10.09
CA VAL A 44 10.59 -12.04 -10.58
C VAL A 44 9.94 -12.63 -11.84
N TRP A 45 10.73 -13.19 -12.77
CA TRP A 45 10.23 -13.83 -13.99
C TRP A 45 9.39 -15.08 -13.68
N ASP A 46 9.82 -15.92 -12.77
CA ASP A 46 9.10 -17.14 -12.36
C ASP A 46 7.72 -16.80 -11.76
N ASN A 47 7.64 -15.71 -11.00
CA ASN A 47 6.40 -15.28 -10.35
C ASN A 47 5.61 -14.25 -11.17
N LEU A 48 6.08 -13.87 -12.36
CA LEU A 48 5.52 -12.77 -13.15
C LEU A 48 4.02 -12.95 -13.44
N LYS A 49 3.61 -14.14 -13.87
CA LYS A 49 2.20 -14.43 -14.20
C LYS A 49 1.28 -14.25 -13.00
N ARG A 50 1.67 -14.78 -11.85
CA ARG A 50 0.91 -14.66 -10.59
C ARG A 50 0.83 -13.21 -10.12
N ASN A 51 1.95 -12.51 -10.16
CA ASN A 51 2.04 -11.12 -9.77
C ASN A 51 1.24 -10.20 -10.71
N TYR A 52 1.31 -10.46 -12.02
CA TYR A 52 0.55 -9.71 -13.02
C TYR A 52 -0.96 -9.89 -12.85
N ILE A 53 -1.43 -11.14 -12.72
CA ILE A 53 -2.86 -11.44 -12.50
C ILE A 53 -3.33 -10.82 -11.18
N GLY A 54 -2.57 -10.95 -10.11
CA GLY A 54 -2.90 -10.35 -8.82
C GLY A 54 -3.04 -8.84 -8.89
N ASN A 55 -2.12 -8.15 -9.55
CA ASN A 55 -2.18 -6.71 -9.78
C ASN A 55 -3.34 -6.30 -10.68
N TYR A 56 -3.60 -7.05 -11.73
CA TYR A 56 -4.70 -6.78 -12.65
C TYR A 56 -6.05 -6.90 -11.93
N LEU A 57 -6.27 -7.98 -11.17
CA LEU A 57 -7.47 -8.16 -10.37
C LEU A 57 -7.60 -7.10 -9.28
N HIS A 58 -6.52 -6.76 -8.61
CA HIS A 58 -6.51 -5.67 -7.62
C HIS A 58 -6.87 -4.32 -8.28
N GLY A 59 -6.31 -4.05 -9.46
CA GLY A 59 -6.62 -2.84 -10.23
C GLY A 59 -8.09 -2.80 -10.65
N MET A 60 -8.59 -3.87 -11.24
CA MET A 60 -10.00 -3.91 -11.67
C MET A 60 -10.97 -3.79 -10.50
N LEU A 61 -10.85 -4.62 -9.49
CA LEU A 61 -11.80 -4.67 -8.37
C LEU A 61 -11.62 -3.52 -7.39
N GLY A 62 -10.36 -3.27 -6.99
CA GLY A 62 -10.04 -2.23 -6.01
C GLY A 62 -10.27 -0.82 -6.56
N MET A 63 -9.75 -0.54 -7.75
CA MET A 63 -9.83 0.79 -8.33
C MET A 63 -11.24 1.16 -8.79
N THR A 64 -12.07 0.20 -9.19
CA THR A 64 -13.46 0.49 -9.56
C THR A 64 -14.26 0.99 -8.35
N GLY A 65 -14.15 0.33 -7.20
CA GLY A 65 -14.80 0.79 -5.97
C GLY A 65 -14.31 2.17 -5.52
N PHE A 66 -13.01 2.42 -5.58
CA PHE A 66 -12.44 3.73 -5.25
C PHE A 66 -12.84 4.84 -6.23
N ARG A 67 -12.99 4.53 -7.52
CA ARG A 67 -13.47 5.50 -8.52
C ARG A 67 -14.91 5.92 -8.28
N LEU A 68 -15.77 5.04 -7.82
CA LEU A 68 -17.14 5.40 -7.45
C LEU A 68 -17.18 6.43 -6.31
N ILE A 69 -16.35 6.26 -5.28
CA ILE A 69 -16.28 7.21 -4.15
C ILE A 69 -15.64 8.53 -4.57
N ASN A 70 -14.61 8.47 -5.40
CA ASN A 70 -13.92 9.67 -5.90
C ASN A 70 -14.59 10.27 -7.16
N ALA A 71 -15.70 9.70 -7.64
CA ALA A 71 -16.44 10.31 -8.73
C ALA A 71 -16.90 11.71 -8.34
N PRO A 72 -16.69 12.71 -9.21
CA PRO A 72 -16.98 14.10 -8.89
C PRO A 72 -18.49 14.39 -8.69
N THR A 73 -19.32 13.39 -8.91
CA THR A 73 -20.78 13.50 -8.78
C THR A 73 -21.31 12.82 -7.52
N PHE A 74 -20.84 11.61 -7.18
CA PHE A 74 -21.47 10.81 -6.12
C PHE A 74 -21.30 11.41 -4.72
N MET A 75 -20.08 11.57 -4.24
CA MET A 75 -19.82 12.12 -2.90
C MET A 75 -20.23 13.58 -2.74
N PRO A 76 -19.93 14.49 -3.67
CA PRO A 76 -20.42 15.87 -3.60
C PRO A 76 -21.94 15.97 -3.51
N VAL A 77 -22.67 15.23 -4.33
CA VAL A 77 -24.15 15.24 -4.29
C VAL A 77 -24.65 14.70 -2.95
N TYR A 78 -24.09 13.58 -2.47
CA TYR A 78 -24.47 13.03 -1.16
C TYR A 78 -24.21 14.01 -0.01
N ILE A 79 -23.04 14.64 0.03
CA ILE A 79 -22.70 15.65 1.05
C ILE A 79 -23.63 16.86 0.94
N HIS A 80 -23.97 17.28 -0.27
CA HIS A 80 -24.93 18.35 -0.46
C HIS A 80 -26.34 17.99 0.06
N MET A 81 -26.80 16.76 -0.20
CA MET A 81 -28.10 16.27 0.27
C MET A 81 -28.22 16.26 1.80
N ILE A 82 -27.17 15.88 2.51
CA ILE A 82 -27.20 15.79 3.98
C ILE A 82 -26.89 17.12 4.68
N SER A 83 -26.16 18.03 4.03
CA SER A 83 -25.73 19.31 4.63
C SER A 83 -26.52 20.53 4.12
N GLY A 84 -27.09 20.47 2.94
CA GLY A 84 -27.72 21.60 2.26
C GLY A 84 -26.75 22.71 1.84
N SER A 85 -25.42 22.50 1.93
CA SER A 85 -24.43 23.56 1.78
C SER A 85 -23.31 23.21 0.81
N ASN A 86 -23.12 24.04 -0.21
CA ASN A 86 -21.99 23.92 -1.14
C ASN A 86 -20.63 24.16 -0.46
N THR A 87 -20.58 24.96 0.59
CA THR A 87 -19.37 25.22 1.38
C THR A 87 -18.90 23.93 2.06
N ILE A 88 -19.82 23.15 2.63
CA ILE A 88 -19.51 21.87 3.27
C ILE A 88 -19.05 20.86 2.22
N VAL A 89 -19.63 20.86 1.02
CA VAL A 89 -19.16 20.02 -0.10
C VAL A 89 -17.71 20.36 -0.46
N GLY A 90 -17.39 21.64 -0.61
CA GLY A 90 -16.03 22.09 -0.88
C GLY A 90 -15.06 21.73 0.25
N LEU A 91 -15.48 21.90 1.51
CA LEU A 91 -14.69 21.52 2.68
C LEU A 91 -14.40 20.02 2.73
N ALA A 92 -15.38 19.18 2.44
CA ALA A 92 -15.23 17.72 2.39
C ALA A 92 -14.16 17.29 1.37
N GLN A 93 -14.22 17.89 0.17
CA GLN A 93 -13.22 17.65 -0.88
C GLN A 93 -11.83 18.16 -0.48
N ALA A 94 -11.74 19.36 0.09
CA ALA A 94 -10.50 19.93 0.57
C ALA A 94 -9.85 19.07 1.66
N LEU A 95 -10.61 18.61 2.65
CA LEU A 95 -10.12 17.74 3.72
C LEU A 95 -9.59 16.41 3.18
N GLN A 96 -10.30 15.78 2.23
CA GLN A 96 -9.84 14.56 1.59
C GLN A 96 -8.51 14.78 0.84
N GLN A 97 -8.39 15.87 0.10
CA GLN A 97 -7.18 16.22 -0.64
C GLN A 97 -6.01 16.53 0.29
N VAL A 98 -6.21 17.32 1.32
CA VAL A 98 -5.21 17.65 2.34
C VAL A 98 -4.69 16.36 3.00
N GLY A 99 -5.58 15.45 3.40
CA GLY A 99 -5.19 14.14 3.91
C GLY A 99 -4.32 13.37 2.92
N GLY A 100 -4.69 13.37 1.63
CA GLY A 100 -3.96 12.68 0.56
C GLY A 100 -2.60 13.29 0.23
N ILE A 101 -2.40 14.60 0.46
CA ILE A 101 -1.13 15.30 0.21
C ILE A 101 -0.15 15.11 1.37
N ILE A 102 -0.64 15.15 2.61
CA ILE A 102 0.22 15.06 3.79
C ILE A 102 0.69 13.63 4.05
N SER A 103 -0.17 12.67 3.80
CA SER A 103 0.04 11.27 4.18
C SER A 103 1.17 10.51 3.45
N PRO A 104 1.59 10.83 2.21
CA PRO A 104 2.75 10.22 1.59
C PRO A 104 4.02 10.31 2.43
N ILE A 105 4.20 11.40 3.19
CA ILE A 105 5.35 11.58 4.09
C ILE A 105 5.33 10.50 5.17
N PHE A 106 4.18 10.24 5.79
CA PHE A 106 4.01 9.18 6.80
C PHE A 106 4.11 7.78 6.17
N GLY A 107 3.62 7.62 4.95
CA GLY A 107 3.75 6.37 4.18
C GLY A 107 5.20 6.03 3.89
N ALA A 108 6.02 7.01 3.50
CA ALA A 108 7.43 6.83 3.23
C ALA A 108 8.20 6.44 4.50
N THR A 109 8.05 7.18 5.60
CA THR A 109 8.71 6.87 6.88
C THR A 109 8.31 5.53 7.46
N ALA A 110 7.05 5.11 7.27
CA ALA A 110 6.57 3.82 7.77
C ALA A 110 7.23 2.61 7.09
N ILE A 111 7.79 2.76 5.89
CA ILE A 111 8.39 1.67 5.11
C ILE A 111 9.91 1.77 4.99
N GLU A 112 10.51 2.93 5.28
CA GLU A 112 11.94 3.22 5.14
C GLU A 112 12.81 2.22 5.93
N HIS A 113 12.37 1.84 7.13
CA HIS A 113 13.11 0.92 8.00
C HIS A 113 12.58 -0.53 7.98
N ARG A 114 11.62 -0.85 7.11
CA ARG A 114 10.99 -2.19 7.10
C ARG A 114 11.55 -3.06 5.99
N LYS A 115 12.14 -4.20 6.37
CA LYS A 115 12.55 -5.25 5.41
C LYS A 115 11.37 -5.82 4.60
N LYS A 116 10.17 -5.88 5.20
CA LYS A 116 8.94 -6.42 4.56
C LYS A 116 7.92 -5.29 4.36
N VAL A 117 7.71 -4.89 3.11
CA VAL A 117 6.77 -3.82 2.74
C VAL A 117 5.32 -4.32 2.62
N MET A 118 5.14 -5.61 2.30
CA MET A 118 3.82 -6.22 2.06
C MET A 118 2.83 -6.06 3.22
N PRO A 119 3.21 -6.33 4.50
CA PRO A 119 2.28 -6.12 5.62
C PRO A 119 1.82 -4.66 5.76
N ALA A 120 2.73 -3.70 5.56
CA ALA A 120 2.38 -2.28 5.59
C ALA A 120 1.39 -1.90 4.50
N ALA A 121 1.58 -2.43 3.27
CA ALA A 121 0.65 -2.24 2.16
C ALA A 121 -0.76 -2.78 2.46
N LEU A 122 -0.83 -3.98 3.05
CA LEU A 122 -2.10 -4.61 3.43
C LEU A 122 -2.82 -3.82 4.54
N TRP A 123 -2.09 -3.38 5.58
CA TRP A 123 -2.67 -2.59 6.66
C TRP A 123 -3.19 -1.23 6.17
N MET A 124 -2.40 -0.47 5.42
CA MET A 124 -2.83 0.82 4.89
C MET A 124 -4.00 0.69 3.93
N GLY A 125 -3.95 -0.31 3.04
CA GLY A 125 -5.06 -0.61 2.14
C GLY A 125 -6.32 -1.08 2.86
N GLY A 126 -6.18 -1.87 3.93
CA GLY A 126 -7.27 -2.31 4.79
C GLY A 126 -7.93 -1.14 5.51
N LEU A 127 -7.13 -0.27 6.14
CA LEU A 127 -7.63 0.92 6.83
C LEU A 127 -8.41 1.86 5.89
N GLY A 128 -7.95 2.06 4.65
CA GLY A 128 -8.70 2.82 3.65
C GLY A 128 -10.08 2.22 3.37
N ARG A 129 -10.20 0.89 3.34
CA ARG A 129 -11.49 0.20 3.15
C ARG A 129 -12.41 0.31 4.36
N VAL A 130 -11.84 0.29 5.57
CA VAL A 130 -12.60 0.49 6.82
C VAL A 130 -13.28 1.86 6.82
N GLN A 131 -12.65 2.91 6.26
CA GLN A 131 -13.29 4.22 6.13
C GLN A 131 -14.54 4.18 5.24
N ILE A 132 -14.52 3.39 4.15
CA ILE A 132 -15.68 3.23 3.28
C ILE A 132 -16.84 2.56 4.01
N VAL A 133 -16.54 1.49 4.75
CA VAL A 133 -17.54 0.82 5.60
C VAL A 133 -18.03 1.77 6.69
N GLY A 134 -17.13 2.56 7.28
CA GLY A 134 -17.46 3.60 8.25
C GLY A 134 -18.42 4.66 7.70
N MET A 135 -18.19 5.12 6.47
CA MET A 135 -19.11 6.07 5.79
C MET A 135 -20.50 5.45 5.57
N ALA A 136 -20.56 4.19 5.13
CA ALA A 136 -21.82 3.48 4.97
C ALA A 136 -22.54 3.31 6.31
N ALA A 137 -21.83 2.92 7.37
CA ALA A 137 -22.38 2.79 8.71
C ALA A 137 -22.85 4.15 9.27
N ALA A 138 -22.06 5.21 9.10
CA ALA A 138 -22.45 6.56 9.51
C ALA A 138 -23.75 6.99 8.82
N GLY A 139 -23.87 6.74 7.50
CA GLY A 139 -25.11 7.05 6.76
C GLY A 139 -26.32 6.23 7.22
N TRP A 140 -26.10 5.05 7.83
CA TRP A 140 -27.18 4.22 8.35
C TRP A 140 -27.61 4.61 9.77
N PHE A 141 -26.64 4.93 10.64
CA PHE A 141 -26.90 5.13 12.07
C PHE A 141 -26.99 6.60 12.51
N LEU A 142 -26.39 7.51 11.75
CA LEU A 142 -26.34 8.93 12.11
C LEU A 142 -27.26 9.76 11.24
N GLN A 143 -27.75 10.89 11.79
CA GLN A 143 -28.63 11.84 11.10
C GLN A 143 -28.21 13.27 11.40
N GLY A 144 -28.63 14.20 10.55
CA GLY A 144 -28.41 15.63 10.75
C GLY A 144 -26.93 16.01 10.83
N GLN A 145 -26.62 16.89 11.76
CA GLN A 145 -25.28 17.48 11.90
C GLN A 145 -24.19 16.44 12.26
N SER A 146 -24.53 15.43 13.06
CA SER A 146 -23.60 14.36 13.45
C SER A 146 -23.13 13.53 12.24
N LEU A 147 -24.04 13.28 11.29
CA LEU A 147 -23.71 12.60 10.04
C LEU A 147 -22.73 13.44 9.21
N VAL A 148 -22.97 14.75 9.10
CA VAL A 148 -22.07 15.64 8.35
C VAL A 148 -20.66 15.63 8.93
N TYR A 149 -20.51 15.78 10.26
CA TYR A 149 -19.19 15.75 10.90
C TYR A 149 -18.51 14.39 10.75
N ALA A 150 -19.24 13.30 10.91
CA ALA A 150 -18.70 11.96 10.71
C ALA A 150 -18.20 11.76 9.27
N MET A 151 -18.95 12.22 8.27
CA MET A 151 -18.54 12.16 6.87
C MET A 151 -17.29 12.98 6.59
N LEU A 152 -17.18 14.20 7.12
CA LEU A 152 -16.00 15.04 6.97
C LEU A 152 -14.74 14.36 7.58
N ALA A 153 -14.88 13.82 8.79
CA ALA A 153 -13.79 13.12 9.46
C ALA A 153 -13.36 11.84 8.70
N LEU A 154 -14.33 11.04 8.26
CA LEU A 154 -14.05 9.80 7.52
C LEU A 154 -13.44 10.07 6.14
N LEU A 155 -13.87 11.14 5.44
CA LEU A 155 -13.26 11.54 4.17
C LEU A 155 -11.82 12.04 4.35
N PHE A 156 -11.55 12.80 5.41
CA PHE A 156 -10.18 13.19 5.74
C PHE A 156 -9.29 11.96 6.00
N LEU A 157 -9.73 11.04 6.87
CA LEU A 157 -9.01 9.80 7.17
C LEU A 157 -8.83 8.92 5.91
N PHE A 158 -9.86 8.83 5.09
CA PHE A 158 -9.78 8.14 3.80
C PHE A 158 -8.69 8.74 2.91
N GLY A 159 -8.63 10.08 2.81
CA GLY A 159 -7.54 10.78 2.12
C GLY A 159 -6.16 10.39 2.65
N VAL A 160 -6.00 10.41 3.98
CA VAL A 160 -4.75 10.04 4.66
C VAL A 160 -4.32 8.61 4.30
N PHE A 161 -5.19 7.61 4.47
CA PHE A 161 -4.83 6.22 4.21
C PHE A 161 -4.59 5.95 2.72
N MET A 162 -5.34 6.59 1.84
CA MET A 162 -5.18 6.46 0.39
C MET A 162 -3.88 7.09 -0.12
N GLY A 163 -3.50 8.24 0.42
CA GLY A 163 -2.21 8.87 0.08
C GLY A 163 -1.03 8.04 0.53
N ALA A 164 -1.03 7.53 1.77
CA ALA A 164 -0.01 6.64 2.28
C ALA A 164 0.07 5.32 1.49
N GLN A 165 -1.06 4.71 1.18
CA GLN A 165 -1.13 3.49 0.37
C GLN A 165 -0.53 3.68 -1.03
N ARG A 166 -0.72 4.85 -1.65
CA ARG A 166 -0.18 5.15 -2.98
C ARG A 166 1.34 5.02 -3.01
N VAL A 167 2.04 5.53 -1.99
CA VAL A 167 3.51 5.43 -1.89
C VAL A 167 3.94 3.99 -1.66
N VAL A 168 3.33 3.31 -0.70
CA VAL A 168 3.67 1.92 -0.36
C VAL A 168 3.41 0.99 -1.54
N PHE A 169 2.30 1.17 -2.24
CA PHE A 169 1.95 0.39 -3.43
C PHE A 169 2.90 0.68 -4.59
N GLY A 170 3.29 1.95 -4.81
CA GLY A 170 4.28 2.32 -5.81
C GLY A 170 5.63 1.62 -5.60
N MET A 171 6.11 1.56 -4.35
CA MET A 171 7.33 0.83 -4.01
C MET A 171 7.19 -0.69 -4.18
N LEU A 172 6.03 -1.26 -3.82
CA LEU A 172 5.76 -2.68 -4.03
C LEU A 172 5.82 -3.02 -5.52
N MET A 173 5.17 -2.21 -6.37
CA MET A 173 5.17 -2.39 -7.82
C MET A 173 6.58 -2.26 -8.40
N ALA A 174 7.38 -1.32 -7.87
CA ALA A 174 8.77 -1.16 -8.27
C ALA A 174 9.64 -2.39 -7.96
N LYS A 175 9.32 -3.14 -6.90
CA LYS A 175 10.04 -4.38 -6.55
C LYS A 175 9.58 -5.61 -7.33
N VAL A 176 8.33 -5.63 -7.78
CA VAL A 176 7.68 -6.85 -8.33
C VAL A 176 7.67 -6.87 -9.86
N ILE A 177 7.83 -5.72 -10.53
CA ILE A 177 7.79 -5.61 -11.98
C ILE A 177 9.17 -5.19 -12.52
N PRO A 178 9.80 -5.98 -13.42
CA PRO A 178 11.06 -5.63 -14.06
C PRO A 178 10.97 -4.28 -14.79
N LEU A 179 12.06 -3.51 -14.79
CA LEU A 179 12.13 -2.21 -15.46
C LEU A 179 11.76 -2.28 -16.96
N SER A 180 12.14 -3.37 -17.64
CA SER A 180 11.86 -3.61 -19.06
C SER A 180 10.36 -3.76 -19.40
N ARG A 181 9.51 -4.00 -18.40
CA ARG A 181 8.05 -4.17 -18.56
C ARG A 181 7.22 -3.05 -17.93
N ARG A 182 7.87 -2.05 -17.31
CA ARG A 182 7.18 -0.88 -16.78
C ARG A 182 6.86 0.07 -17.92
N GLY A 183 5.59 0.26 -18.23
CA GLY A 183 5.16 1.26 -19.24
C GLY A 183 4.88 0.74 -20.63
N ARG A 184 4.70 -0.57 -20.80
CA ARG A 184 4.11 -1.16 -22.02
C ARG A 184 2.65 -1.49 -21.84
#